data_2a0f6363935ffded936bf0562c310457
#
_entry.id   2a0f6363935ffded936bf0562c310457
#
_cell.length_a   1.000
_cell.length_b   1.000
_cell.length_c   1.000
_cell.angle_alpha   90.00
_cell.angle_beta   90.00
_cell.angle_gamma   90.00
#
_symmetry.space_group_name_H-M   'P 1'
#
loop_
_entity.id
_entity.type
_entity.pdbx_description
1 polymer ?
#
loop_
_entity_poly.entity_id
_entity_poly.type
_entity_poly.pdbx_seq_one_letter_code
_entity_poly.pdbx_strand_id
1 'polypeptide(L)'
;MRLFRAFLVLSLLLLPQMANAETLMMATTTSTQDTGLLEYLQPIFKKDTGIDLKWISVGTGKALAHGKDCDVDVLLVHAPALEEKFVADGFGVDRHQVMYN
;
A
#
# COMPACT_ATOMS: atom_id res chain seq x y z
N MET A 1 -26.11 44.87 -4.48
CA MET A 1 -24.94 44.41 -5.22
C MET A 1 -23.80 43.91 -4.33
N ARG A 2 -23.54 44.50 -3.19
CA ARG A 2 -22.49 44.01 -2.26
C ARG A 2 -22.84 42.64 -1.64
N LEU A 3 -24.11 42.32 -1.42
CA LEU A 3 -24.58 41.04 -0.90
C LEU A 3 -24.43 39.86 -1.88
N PHE A 4 -24.52 40.13 -3.20
CA PHE A 4 -24.37 39.11 -4.23
C PHE A 4 -22.93 38.61 -4.37
N ARG A 5 -21.93 39.48 -4.10
CA ARG A 5 -20.50 39.10 -4.11
C ARG A 5 -20.10 38.25 -2.89
N ALA A 6 -20.71 38.49 -1.75
CA ALA A 6 -20.49 37.70 -0.54
C ALA A 6 -21.06 36.26 -0.66
N PHE A 7 -22.22 36.12 -1.33
CA PHE A 7 -22.82 34.79 -1.58
C PHE A 7 -22.01 33.91 -2.54
N LEU A 8 -21.37 34.52 -3.54
CA LEU A 8 -20.57 33.81 -4.53
C LEU A 8 -19.24 33.24 -3.91
N VAL A 9 -18.67 33.97 -2.97
CA VAL A 9 -17.45 33.55 -2.28
C VAL A 9 -17.73 32.43 -1.27
N LEU A 10 -18.90 32.46 -0.62
CA LEU A 10 -19.30 31.45 0.35
C LEU A 10 -19.65 30.11 -0.33
N SER A 11 -20.20 30.15 -1.55
CA SER A 11 -20.52 28.94 -2.30
C SER A 11 -19.27 28.19 -2.81
N LEU A 12 -18.15 28.89 -3.00
CA LEU A 12 -16.88 28.27 -3.41
C LEU A 12 -16.21 27.48 -2.29
N LEU A 13 -16.49 27.84 -1.02
CA LEU A 13 -15.94 27.16 0.17
C LEU A 13 -16.70 25.88 0.54
N LEU A 14 -17.84 25.63 -0.10
CA LEU A 14 -18.70 24.46 0.15
C LEU A 14 -18.55 23.35 -0.89
N LEU A 15 -17.59 23.44 -1.81
CA LEU A 15 -17.27 22.35 -2.73
C LEU A 15 -16.66 21.20 -1.91
N PRO A 16 -17.28 20.01 -1.95
CA PRO A 16 -16.69 18.85 -1.27
C PRO A 16 -15.32 18.58 -1.85
N GLN A 17 -14.30 18.63 -1.02
CA GLN A 17 -12.97 18.19 -1.42
C GLN A 17 -13.04 16.67 -1.61
N MET A 18 -12.96 16.22 -2.87
CA MET A 18 -12.82 14.80 -3.16
C MET A 18 -11.41 14.38 -2.75
N ALA A 19 -11.31 13.77 -1.57
CA ALA A 19 -10.08 13.11 -1.17
C ALA A 19 -9.88 11.90 -2.10
N ASN A 20 -8.78 11.87 -2.86
CA ASN A 20 -8.37 10.69 -3.59
C ASN A 20 -8.00 9.60 -2.59
N ALA A 21 -8.55 8.39 -2.77
CA ALA A 21 -8.18 7.24 -1.97
C ALA A 21 -6.71 6.90 -2.26
N GLU A 22 -5.90 6.77 -1.21
CA GLU A 22 -4.52 6.30 -1.34
C GLU A 22 -4.50 4.81 -1.69
N THR A 23 -3.50 4.40 -2.45
CA THR A 23 -3.24 3.01 -2.80
C THR A 23 -1.90 2.60 -2.23
N LEU A 24 -1.87 1.46 -1.54
CA LEU A 24 -0.65 0.79 -1.12
C LEU A 24 -0.40 -0.40 -2.05
N MET A 25 0.71 -0.39 -2.77
CA MET A 25 1.10 -1.46 -3.67
C MET A 25 2.07 -2.41 -2.98
N MET A 26 1.71 -3.68 -2.93
CA MET A 26 2.49 -4.75 -2.32
C MET A 26 3.02 -5.72 -3.38
N ALA A 27 4.23 -6.21 -3.19
CA ALA A 27 4.68 -7.42 -3.86
C ALA A 27 4.76 -8.56 -2.83
N THR A 28 4.21 -9.68 -3.19
CA THR A 28 4.16 -10.89 -2.37
C THR A 28 4.43 -12.12 -3.22
N THR A 29 4.31 -13.30 -2.63
CA THR A 29 4.56 -14.56 -3.33
C THR A 29 3.28 -15.26 -3.72
N THR A 30 3.37 -16.12 -4.74
CA THR A 30 2.25 -16.96 -5.19
C THR A 30 1.71 -17.84 -4.07
N SER A 31 2.58 -18.40 -3.24
CA SER A 31 2.15 -19.23 -2.11
C SER A 31 1.36 -18.44 -1.07
N THR A 32 1.71 -17.20 -0.80
CA THR A 32 0.93 -16.32 0.08
C THR A 32 -0.42 -15.96 -0.55
N GLN A 33 -0.43 -15.62 -1.83
CA GLN A 33 -1.66 -15.35 -2.59
C GLN A 33 -2.63 -16.52 -2.54
N ASP A 34 -2.14 -17.74 -2.73
CA ASP A 34 -2.94 -18.95 -2.79
C ASP A 34 -3.64 -19.30 -1.46
N THR A 35 -3.19 -18.73 -0.34
CA THR A 35 -3.85 -18.92 0.96
C THR A 35 -5.18 -18.17 1.08
N GLY A 36 -5.43 -17.16 0.27
CA GLY A 36 -6.60 -16.28 0.38
C GLY A 36 -6.47 -15.22 1.48
N LEU A 37 -5.32 -15.13 2.15
CA LEU A 37 -5.11 -14.20 3.27
C LEU A 37 -5.32 -12.74 2.85
N LEU A 38 -4.78 -12.34 1.71
CA LEU A 38 -4.83 -10.94 1.26
C LEU A 38 -6.23 -10.51 0.87
N GLU A 39 -6.99 -11.38 0.22
CA GLU A 39 -8.41 -11.13 -0.11
C GLU A 39 -9.26 -10.96 1.15
N TYR A 40 -8.94 -11.72 2.19
CA TYR A 40 -9.60 -11.60 3.49
C TYR A 40 -9.25 -10.26 4.19
N LEU A 41 -7.98 -9.88 4.17
CA LEU A 41 -7.49 -8.68 4.86
C LEU A 41 -7.81 -7.38 4.12
N GLN A 42 -7.90 -7.40 2.80
CA GLN A 42 -8.06 -6.20 1.98
C GLN A 42 -9.24 -5.31 2.40
N PRO A 43 -10.48 -5.82 2.57
CA PRO A 43 -11.60 -4.99 2.99
C PRO A 43 -11.48 -4.49 4.43
N ILE A 44 -10.86 -5.27 5.31
CA ILE A 44 -10.60 -4.88 6.71
C ILE A 44 -9.61 -3.73 6.75
N PHE A 45 -8.52 -3.83 6.00
CA PHE A 45 -7.51 -2.79 5.89
C PHE A 45 -8.09 -1.49 5.33
N LYS A 46 -8.93 -1.60 4.29
CA LYS A 46 -9.64 -0.45 3.72
C LYS A 46 -10.56 0.23 4.73
N LYS A 47 -11.30 -0.55 5.49
CA LYS A 47 -12.19 -0.03 6.53
C LYS A 47 -11.42 0.69 7.64
N ASP A 48 -10.29 0.12 8.07
CA ASP A 48 -9.51 0.63 9.19
C ASP A 48 -8.65 1.84 8.82
N THR A 49 -8.16 1.91 7.59
CA THR A 49 -7.17 2.91 7.17
C THR A 49 -7.65 3.86 6.08
N GLY A 50 -8.68 3.49 5.32
CA GLY A 50 -9.10 4.21 4.13
C GLY A 50 -8.20 3.96 2.90
N ILE A 51 -7.18 3.11 3.03
CA ILE A 51 -6.19 2.82 2.00
C ILE A 51 -6.60 1.58 1.19
N ASP A 52 -6.51 1.67 -0.13
CA ASP A 52 -6.70 0.55 -1.03
C ASP A 52 -5.43 -0.28 -1.12
N LEU A 53 -5.47 -1.51 -0.62
CA LEU A 53 -4.38 -2.46 -0.77
C LEU A 53 -4.49 -3.16 -2.13
N LYS A 54 -3.44 -3.05 -2.92
CA LYS A 54 -3.26 -3.79 -4.17
C LYS A 54 -1.97 -4.58 -4.11
N TRP A 55 -1.91 -5.70 -4.79
CA TRP A 55 -0.71 -6.53 -4.78
C TRP A 55 -0.47 -7.24 -6.10
N ILE A 56 0.77 -7.60 -6.29
CA ILE A 56 1.23 -8.54 -7.30
C ILE A 56 1.81 -9.76 -6.59
N SER A 57 1.55 -10.94 -7.10
CA SER A 57 2.09 -12.19 -6.57
C SER A 57 3.02 -12.84 -7.58
N VAL A 58 4.26 -13.03 -7.16
CA VAL A 58 5.35 -13.55 -7.99
C VAL A 58 6.27 -14.41 -7.12
N GLY A 59 7.33 -14.98 -7.67
CA GLY A 59 8.35 -15.64 -6.84
C GLY A 59 9.09 -14.64 -5.96
N THR A 60 9.71 -15.12 -4.86
CA THR A 60 10.41 -14.27 -3.89
C THR A 60 11.46 -13.37 -4.55
N GLY A 61 12.27 -13.92 -5.44
CA GLY A 61 13.30 -13.15 -6.15
C GLY A 61 12.73 -12.01 -6.98
N LYS A 62 11.63 -12.24 -7.69
CA LYS A 62 10.93 -11.21 -8.45
C LYS A 62 10.25 -10.17 -7.56
N ALA A 63 9.68 -10.59 -6.43
CA ALA A 63 9.10 -9.69 -5.45
C ALA A 63 10.14 -8.70 -4.92
N LEU A 64 11.32 -9.21 -4.54
CA LEU A 64 12.43 -8.38 -4.09
C LEU A 64 12.95 -7.45 -5.21
N ALA A 65 13.00 -7.91 -6.45
CA ALA A 65 13.38 -7.08 -7.60
C ALA A 65 12.40 -5.91 -7.80
N HIS A 66 11.11 -6.14 -7.68
CA HIS A 66 10.11 -5.06 -7.72
C HIS A 66 10.30 -4.04 -6.60
N GLY A 67 10.64 -4.50 -5.39
CA GLY A 67 10.97 -3.61 -4.30
C GLY A 67 12.22 -2.77 -4.57
N LYS A 68 13.26 -3.39 -5.11
CA LYS A 68 14.51 -2.72 -5.48
C LYS A 68 14.29 -1.66 -6.56
N ASP A 69 13.42 -1.94 -7.52
CA ASP A 69 13.09 -1.03 -8.63
C ASP A 69 12.04 0.04 -8.24
N CYS A 70 11.60 0.07 -6.99
CA CYS A 70 10.57 0.98 -6.48
C CYS A 70 9.21 0.85 -7.19
N ASP A 71 8.89 -0.33 -7.72
CA ASP A 71 7.59 -0.62 -8.33
C ASP A 71 6.48 -0.83 -7.29
N VAL A 72 6.86 -1.11 -6.05
CA VAL A 72 5.96 -1.38 -4.94
C VAL A 72 6.38 -0.61 -3.69
N ASP A 73 5.43 -0.42 -2.78
CA ASP A 73 5.62 0.30 -1.53
C ASP A 73 6.03 -0.63 -0.38
N VAL A 74 5.58 -1.88 -0.44
CA VAL A 74 5.78 -2.87 0.62
C VAL A 74 5.99 -4.26 0.05
N LEU A 75 6.76 -5.06 0.77
CA LEU A 75 7.01 -6.46 0.46
C LEU A 75 6.46 -7.35 1.57
N LEU A 76 5.77 -8.41 1.20
CA LEU A 76 5.37 -9.49 2.11
C LEU A 76 5.91 -10.81 1.57
N VAL A 77 7.03 -11.23 2.09
CA VAL A 77 7.78 -12.40 1.63
C VAL A 77 8.21 -13.27 2.82
N HIS A 78 8.76 -14.43 2.57
CA HIS A 78 9.11 -15.41 3.60
C HIS A 78 10.52 -15.98 3.41
N ALA A 79 11.49 -15.13 3.20
CA ALA A 79 12.89 -15.47 3.02
C ALA A 79 13.77 -14.57 3.91
N PRO A 80 13.85 -14.83 5.22
CA PRO A 80 14.48 -13.92 6.18
C PRO A 80 15.90 -13.49 5.80
N ALA A 81 16.75 -14.39 5.35
CA ALA A 81 18.12 -14.05 4.95
C ALA A 81 18.18 -13.08 3.77
N LEU A 82 17.33 -13.27 2.77
CA LEU A 82 17.21 -12.36 1.62
C LEU A 82 16.60 -11.01 2.01
N GLU A 83 15.64 -11.02 2.92
CA GLU A 83 15.01 -9.80 3.44
C GLU A 83 16.01 -8.96 4.22
N GLU A 84 16.79 -9.57 5.10
CA GLU A 84 17.84 -8.91 5.87
C GLU A 84 18.90 -8.31 4.96
N LYS A 85 19.32 -9.04 3.93
CA LYS A 85 20.26 -8.55 2.92
C LYS A 85 19.67 -7.36 2.15
N PHE A 86 18.40 -7.42 1.77
CA PHE A 86 17.71 -6.34 1.08
C PHE A 86 17.73 -5.04 1.88
N VAL A 87 17.49 -5.11 3.18
CA VAL A 87 17.58 -3.96 4.09
C VAL A 87 19.03 -3.50 4.27
N ALA A 88 19.96 -4.43 4.49
CA ALA A 88 21.39 -4.12 4.66
C ALA A 88 22.00 -3.45 3.43
N ASP A 89 21.54 -3.82 2.23
CA ASP A 89 21.97 -3.22 0.96
C ASP A 89 21.30 -1.83 0.69
N GLY A 90 20.42 -1.39 1.58
CA GLY A 90 19.81 -0.06 1.51
C GLY A 90 18.54 0.04 0.66
N PHE A 91 17.95 -1.09 0.25
CA PHE A 91 16.75 -1.11 -0.59
C PHE A 91 15.44 -1.09 0.20
N GLY A 92 15.47 -1.36 1.48
CA GLY A 92 14.30 -1.39 2.34
C GLY A 92 14.58 -0.94 3.76
N VAL A 93 13.51 -0.65 4.49
CA VAL A 93 13.52 -0.23 5.90
C VAL A 93 12.43 -0.98 6.67
N ASP A 94 12.49 -0.92 7.99
CA ASP A 94 11.40 -1.37 8.88
C ASP A 94 10.93 -2.82 8.63
N ARG A 95 11.91 -3.75 8.56
CA ARG A 95 11.60 -5.17 8.44
C ARG A 95 10.97 -5.70 9.72
N HIS A 96 9.80 -6.32 9.61
CA HIS A 96 9.06 -6.94 10.70
C HIS A 96 8.72 -8.39 10.37
N GLN A 97 8.83 -9.25 11.36
CA GLN A 97 8.27 -10.59 11.27
C GLN A 97 6.79 -10.53 11.68
N VAL A 98 5.89 -10.92 10.77
CA VAL A 98 4.44 -10.83 11.01
C VAL A 98 3.82 -12.16 11.42
N MET A 99 4.41 -13.27 11.01
CA MET A 99 3.94 -14.62 11.34
C MET A 99 5.05 -15.65 11.12
N TYR A 100 4.85 -16.84 11.64
CA TYR A 100 5.69 -18.00 11.33
C TYR A 100 5.19 -18.67 10.06
N ASN A 101 6.13 -19.28 9.35
CA ASN A 101 5.86 -20.04 8.14
C ASN A 101 6.11 -21.54 8.42
#